data_f133e5849f916f0c83cfe44ee879f4b7
#
_entry.id   f133e5849f916f0c83cfe44ee879f4b7
#
_cell.length_a   1.000
_cell.length_b   1.000
_cell.length_c   1.000
_cell.angle_alpha   90.00
_cell.angle_beta   90.00
_cell.angle_gamma   90.00
#
_symmetry.space_group_name_H-M   'P 1'
#
loop_
_entity.id
_entity.type
_entity.pdbx_description
1 polymer ?
#
loop_
_entity_poly.entity_id
_entity_poly.type
_entity_poly.pdbx_seq_one_letter_code
_entity_poly.pdbx_strand_id
1 'polypeptide(L)'
;MRTELGRGVEGLRLGVPREYFAAGIDEGVRRSVEEAIETYRSLGALIQEVSLPSTGAALSAYYIVAPAECSSNLARYDGVRFGARIASPSLLQTYLRTRDEFFGAEVKRRVMLGTYALSSGYYDAYYRKAQKVRTVIAREFDEVFRGVDALVAPTSPVPAFVIGERSDPLSMYLCDVLTIPVNLAGLPGVSVPCGYIDGLPVGLQVIAPRMADALALRVAATYEAATEWHALRAPLGVAA
;
A
#
# COMPACT_ATOMS: atom_id res chain seq x y z
N MET A 1 0.66 22.72 -4.85
CA MET A 1 1.55 21.54 -4.98
C MET A 1 2.99 21.93 -5.31
N ARG A 2 3.32 22.51 -6.45
CA ARG A 2 4.71 22.92 -6.79
C ARG A 2 5.36 23.86 -5.75
N THR A 3 4.62 24.75 -5.13
CA THR A 3 5.11 25.70 -4.11
C THR A 3 5.53 25.05 -2.80
N GLU A 4 5.15 23.80 -2.55
CA GLU A 4 5.50 23.07 -1.32
C GLU A 4 6.80 22.27 -1.45
N LEU A 5 7.17 21.83 -2.67
CA LEU A 5 8.28 20.89 -2.89
C LEU A 5 9.65 21.41 -2.43
N GLY A 6 9.89 22.73 -2.42
CA GLY A 6 11.17 23.34 -2.00
C GLY A 6 11.21 23.83 -0.56
N ARG A 7 10.18 23.57 0.27
CA ARG A 7 10.09 24.14 1.63
C ARG A 7 10.89 23.40 2.71
N GLY A 8 11.49 22.25 2.35
CA GLY A 8 12.23 21.44 3.32
C GLY A 8 11.34 20.81 4.39
N VAL A 9 11.95 20.22 5.42
CA VAL A 9 11.26 19.53 6.52
C VAL A 9 11.60 20.14 7.90
N GLU A 10 12.35 21.23 7.95
CA GLU A 10 12.73 21.86 9.20
C GLU A 10 11.51 22.19 10.07
N GLY A 11 11.54 21.76 11.32
CA GLY A 11 10.45 21.93 12.29
C GLY A 11 9.24 21.03 12.08
N LEU A 12 9.14 20.24 11.00
CA LEU A 12 8.07 19.25 10.84
C LEU A 12 8.24 18.10 11.84
N ARG A 13 7.14 17.68 12.43
CA ARG A 13 7.05 16.50 13.31
C ARG A 13 6.78 15.28 12.46
N LEU A 14 7.76 14.39 12.33
CA LEU A 14 7.62 13.14 11.63
C LEU A 14 7.46 11.98 12.61
N GLY A 15 6.34 11.28 12.53
CA GLY A 15 6.04 10.12 13.35
C GLY A 15 6.61 8.84 12.73
N VAL A 16 7.16 7.97 13.60
CA VAL A 16 7.67 6.64 13.24
C VAL A 16 6.80 5.60 13.92
N PRO A 17 5.93 4.87 13.20
CA PRO A 17 5.07 3.85 13.81
C PRO A 17 5.88 2.63 14.24
N ARG A 18 5.98 2.36 15.54
CA ARG A 18 6.75 1.24 16.09
C ARG A 18 6.31 -0.13 15.57
N GLU A 19 5.01 -0.29 15.27
CA GLU A 19 4.45 -1.54 14.75
C GLU A 19 4.95 -1.87 13.33
N TYR A 20 5.42 -0.86 12.58
CA TYR A 20 5.99 -1.05 11.25
C TYR A 20 7.45 -1.55 11.27
N PHE A 21 8.06 -1.54 12.46
CA PHE A 21 9.41 -2.09 12.72
C PHE A 21 9.37 -3.35 13.59
N ALA A 22 8.19 -3.98 13.71
CA ALA A 22 8.01 -5.22 14.48
C ALA A 22 8.73 -6.42 13.84
N ALA A 23 8.61 -7.59 14.46
CA ALA A 23 9.18 -8.83 13.96
C ALA A 23 8.69 -9.16 12.53
N GLY A 24 9.60 -9.65 11.69
CA GLY A 24 9.30 -10.03 10.29
C GLY A 24 9.75 -9.03 9.23
N ILE A 25 10.31 -7.89 9.64
CA ILE A 25 10.99 -6.97 8.73
C ILE A 25 12.43 -7.47 8.49
N ASP A 26 12.89 -7.41 7.25
CA ASP A 26 14.28 -7.68 6.88
C ASP A 26 15.22 -6.65 7.52
N GLU A 27 16.37 -7.11 8.04
CA GLU A 27 17.30 -6.26 8.77
C GLU A 27 17.94 -5.17 7.89
N GLY A 28 18.16 -5.47 6.61
CA GLY A 28 18.65 -4.47 5.64
C GLY A 28 17.60 -3.40 5.36
N VAL A 29 16.32 -3.79 5.25
CA VAL A 29 15.21 -2.85 5.09
C VAL A 29 15.09 -1.97 6.33
N ARG A 30 15.14 -2.55 7.53
CA ARG A 30 15.14 -1.81 8.80
C ARG A 30 16.22 -0.76 8.81
N ARG A 31 17.48 -1.16 8.59
CA ARG A 31 18.64 -0.28 8.60
C ARG A 31 18.50 0.87 7.60
N SER A 32 18.13 0.57 6.35
CA SER A 32 17.97 1.60 5.32
C SER A 32 16.94 2.66 5.69
N VAL A 33 15.83 2.24 6.32
CA VAL A 33 14.79 3.17 6.75
C VAL A 33 15.21 3.95 8.01
N GLU A 34 15.91 3.34 8.95
CA GLU A 34 16.48 4.02 10.12
C GLU A 34 17.49 5.10 9.69
N GLU A 35 18.37 4.80 8.72
CA GLU A 35 19.30 5.78 8.13
C GLU A 35 18.54 6.94 7.43
N ALA A 36 17.42 6.65 6.76
CA ALA A 36 16.58 7.66 6.16
C ALA A 36 15.93 8.57 7.23
N ILE A 37 15.50 8.01 8.35
CA ILE A 37 14.96 8.77 9.49
C ILE A 37 16.03 9.69 10.08
N GLU A 38 17.29 9.23 10.22
CA GLU A 38 18.41 10.07 10.66
C GLU A 38 18.70 11.20 9.66
N THR A 39 18.56 10.93 8.36
CA THR A 39 18.67 11.98 7.34
C THR A 39 17.63 13.08 7.58
N TYR A 40 16.36 12.74 7.81
CA TYR A 40 15.33 13.73 8.14
C TYR A 40 15.65 14.51 9.41
N ARG A 41 16.19 13.84 10.45
CA ARG A 41 16.61 14.50 11.68
C ARG A 41 17.72 15.53 11.41
N SER A 42 18.70 15.19 10.59
CA SER A 42 19.78 16.11 10.19
C SER A 42 19.28 17.31 9.37
N LEU A 43 18.15 17.15 8.66
CA LEU A 43 17.47 18.22 7.92
C LEU A 43 16.52 19.06 8.79
N GLY A 44 16.55 18.87 10.11
CA GLY A 44 15.80 19.67 11.08
C GLY A 44 14.38 19.19 11.37
N ALA A 45 13.99 17.99 10.91
CA ALA A 45 12.71 17.40 11.30
C ALA A 45 12.74 16.88 12.75
N LEU A 46 11.60 16.96 13.44
CA LEU A 46 11.41 16.45 14.79
C LEU A 46 10.84 15.02 14.70
N ILE A 47 11.65 14.03 15.04
CA ILE A 47 11.28 12.62 14.96
C ILE A 47 10.62 12.18 16.26
N GLN A 48 9.44 11.56 16.17
CA GLN A 48 8.65 11.03 17.28
C GLN A 48 8.25 9.58 17.02
N GLU A 49 8.39 8.71 18.02
CA GLU A 49 7.77 7.39 17.97
C GLU A 49 6.26 7.53 18.18
N VAL A 50 5.47 6.82 17.37
CA VAL A 50 4.01 6.76 17.47
C VAL A 50 3.53 5.31 17.45
N SER A 51 2.27 5.08 17.79
CA SER A 51 1.69 3.73 17.83
C SER A 51 0.44 3.64 16.96
N LEU A 52 0.36 2.57 16.16
CA LEU A 52 -0.78 2.18 15.32
C LEU A 52 -1.14 0.70 15.62
N PRO A 53 -1.68 0.40 16.81
CA PRO A 53 -1.84 -0.96 17.32
C PRO A 53 -2.76 -1.84 16.46
N SER A 54 -3.70 -1.26 15.71
CA SER A 54 -4.59 -2.02 14.81
C SER A 54 -3.95 -2.43 13.47
N THR A 55 -2.68 -2.09 13.22
CA THR A 55 -1.95 -2.51 12.01
C THR A 55 -2.03 -4.02 11.77
N GLY A 56 -1.89 -4.83 12.83
CA GLY A 56 -1.98 -6.29 12.73
C GLY A 56 -3.33 -6.83 12.24
N ALA A 57 -4.42 -6.07 12.39
CA ALA A 57 -5.75 -6.45 11.91
C ALA A 57 -6.03 -5.99 10.47
N ALA A 58 -5.17 -5.13 9.90
CA ALA A 58 -5.41 -4.50 8.61
C ALA A 58 -5.45 -5.51 7.46
N LEU A 59 -4.54 -6.49 7.46
CA LEU A 59 -4.48 -7.52 6.42
C LEU A 59 -5.80 -8.30 6.33
N SER A 60 -6.31 -8.79 7.47
CA SER A 60 -7.57 -9.53 7.51
C SER A 60 -8.78 -8.68 7.08
N ALA A 61 -8.83 -7.41 7.49
CA ALA A 61 -9.88 -6.49 7.08
C ALA A 61 -9.83 -6.20 5.57
N TYR A 62 -8.64 -5.99 5.03
CA TYR A 62 -8.42 -5.76 3.60
C TYR A 62 -8.91 -6.92 2.74
N TYR A 63 -8.59 -8.17 3.12
CA TYR A 63 -8.98 -9.36 2.34
C TYR A 63 -10.48 -9.65 2.35
N ILE A 64 -11.24 -8.92 3.15
CA ILE A 64 -12.71 -8.94 3.09
C ILE A 64 -13.21 -7.72 2.29
N VAL A 65 -12.72 -6.53 2.60
CA VAL A 65 -13.23 -5.28 2.00
C VAL A 65 -12.84 -5.17 0.53
N ALA A 66 -11.56 -5.37 0.20
CA ALA A 66 -11.09 -5.20 -1.18
C ALA A 66 -11.70 -6.21 -2.16
N PRO A 67 -11.79 -7.52 -1.87
CA PRO A 67 -12.53 -8.45 -2.71
C PRO A 67 -14.01 -8.12 -2.84
N ALA A 68 -14.68 -7.68 -1.78
CA ALA A 68 -16.08 -7.27 -1.82
C ALA A 68 -16.30 -6.08 -2.78
N GLU A 69 -15.46 -5.05 -2.69
CA GLU A 69 -15.48 -3.92 -3.62
C GLU A 69 -15.08 -4.34 -5.04
N CYS A 70 -14.09 -5.22 -5.18
CA CYS A 70 -13.66 -5.77 -6.46
C CYS A 70 -14.82 -6.48 -7.17
N SER A 71 -15.56 -7.35 -6.48
CA SER A 71 -16.69 -8.09 -7.05
C SER A 71 -17.77 -7.15 -7.58
N SER A 72 -18.08 -6.08 -6.86
CA SER A 72 -19.05 -5.06 -7.26
C SER A 72 -18.55 -4.18 -8.41
N ASN A 73 -17.32 -3.70 -8.32
CA ASN A 73 -16.75 -2.78 -9.31
C ASN A 73 -16.48 -3.45 -10.65
N LEU A 74 -16.00 -4.69 -10.64
CA LEU A 74 -15.73 -5.45 -11.86
C LEU A 74 -16.99 -6.08 -12.51
N ALA A 75 -18.15 -6.02 -11.87
CA ALA A 75 -19.41 -6.44 -12.44
C ALA A 75 -19.74 -5.71 -13.75
N ARG A 76 -19.24 -4.48 -13.92
CA ARG A 76 -19.43 -3.68 -15.15
C ARG A 76 -18.67 -4.19 -16.38
N TYR A 77 -17.64 -5.01 -16.19
CA TYR A 77 -16.87 -5.62 -17.28
C TYR A 77 -17.56 -6.92 -17.73
N ASP A 78 -18.56 -6.77 -18.56
CA ASP A 78 -19.51 -7.81 -18.96
C ASP A 78 -19.37 -8.22 -20.45
N GLY A 79 -18.46 -7.54 -21.18
CA GLY A 79 -18.29 -7.74 -22.63
C GLY A 79 -19.35 -7.02 -23.47
N VAL A 80 -20.19 -6.16 -22.87
CA VAL A 80 -21.22 -5.38 -23.59
C VAL A 80 -20.86 -3.91 -23.65
N ARG A 81 -20.57 -3.29 -22.50
CA ARG A 81 -20.27 -1.85 -22.40
C ARG A 81 -18.79 -1.55 -22.34
N PHE A 82 -18.01 -2.41 -21.70
CA PHE A 82 -16.59 -2.16 -21.39
C PHE A 82 -15.73 -3.37 -21.70
N GLY A 83 -14.51 -3.09 -22.17
CA GLY A 83 -13.47 -4.07 -22.39
C GLY A 83 -13.67 -4.89 -23.67
N ALA A 84 -12.89 -5.96 -23.76
CA ALA A 84 -12.98 -6.92 -24.85
C ALA A 84 -14.27 -7.75 -24.73
N ARG A 85 -14.72 -8.31 -25.87
CA ARG A 85 -15.94 -9.09 -25.97
C ARG A 85 -15.72 -10.38 -26.75
N ILE A 86 -16.20 -11.48 -26.23
CA ILE A 86 -16.36 -12.74 -26.96
C ILE A 86 -17.83 -12.89 -27.33
N ALA A 87 -18.15 -12.69 -28.61
CA ALA A 87 -19.49 -12.92 -29.12
C ALA A 87 -19.90 -14.38 -28.94
N SER A 88 -21.09 -14.61 -28.44
CA SER A 88 -21.62 -15.94 -28.16
C SER A 88 -23.14 -16.01 -28.51
N PRO A 89 -23.71 -17.21 -28.66
CA PRO A 89 -25.11 -17.36 -29.06
C PRO A 89 -26.13 -16.75 -28.10
N SER A 90 -25.78 -16.60 -26.81
CA SER A 90 -26.65 -15.96 -25.83
C SER A 90 -25.89 -14.91 -25.02
N LEU A 91 -26.62 -13.94 -24.45
CA LEU A 91 -26.08 -12.90 -23.62
C LEU A 91 -25.34 -13.49 -22.40
N LEU A 92 -25.92 -14.50 -21.75
CA LEU A 92 -25.29 -15.19 -20.62
C LEU A 92 -23.94 -15.80 -21.01
N GLN A 93 -23.89 -16.49 -22.16
CA GLN A 93 -22.62 -17.07 -22.63
C GLN A 93 -21.60 -16.00 -23.02
N THR A 94 -22.03 -14.86 -23.56
CA THR A 94 -21.16 -13.72 -23.82
C THR A 94 -20.50 -13.24 -22.50
N TYR A 95 -21.28 -13.08 -21.43
CA TYR A 95 -20.75 -12.70 -20.12
C TYR A 95 -19.78 -13.73 -19.59
N LEU A 96 -20.16 -15.00 -19.54
CA LEU A 96 -19.35 -16.07 -18.97
C LEU A 96 -18.01 -16.21 -19.69
N ARG A 97 -18.04 -16.34 -21.03
CA ARG A 97 -16.83 -16.53 -21.83
C ARG A 97 -15.92 -15.31 -21.84
N THR A 98 -16.48 -14.10 -21.93
CA THR A 98 -15.69 -12.87 -21.88
C THR A 98 -14.95 -12.74 -20.54
N ARG A 99 -15.65 -12.96 -19.44
CA ARG A 99 -15.05 -12.86 -18.10
C ARG A 99 -14.06 -13.99 -17.82
N ASP A 100 -14.32 -15.19 -18.35
CA ASP A 100 -13.40 -16.31 -18.22
C ASP A 100 -12.09 -16.07 -18.97
N GLU A 101 -12.15 -15.58 -20.19
CA GLU A 101 -10.97 -15.32 -21.02
C GLU A 101 -10.13 -14.13 -20.50
N PHE A 102 -10.79 -13.03 -20.16
CA PHE A 102 -10.08 -11.77 -19.89
C PHE A 102 -9.84 -11.46 -18.39
N PHE A 103 -10.43 -12.20 -17.48
CA PHE A 103 -10.08 -12.09 -16.07
C PHE A 103 -9.01 -13.10 -15.69
N GLY A 104 -7.85 -12.60 -15.24
CA GLY A 104 -6.79 -13.46 -14.71
C GLY A 104 -7.21 -14.21 -13.44
N ALA A 105 -6.44 -15.22 -13.06
CA ALA A 105 -6.77 -16.11 -11.94
C ALA A 105 -6.99 -15.36 -10.61
N GLU A 106 -6.16 -14.35 -10.31
CA GLU A 106 -6.29 -13.56 -9.09
C GLU A 106 -7.57 -12.70 -9.08
N VAL A 107 -7.93 -12.10 -10.21
CA VAL A 107 -9.18 -11.34 -10.34
C VAL A 107 -10.38 -12.25 -10.12
N LYS A 108 -10.40 -13.44 -10.73
CA LYS A 108 -11.45 -14.45 -10.53
C LYS A 108 -11.57 -14.82 -9.05
N ARG A 109 -10.44 -15.07 -8.38
CA ARG A 109 -10.40 -15.39 -6.94
C ARG A 109 -11.02 -14.27 -6.10
N ARG A 110 -10.62 -13.01 -6.32
CA ARG A 110 -11.15 -11.85 -5.60
C ARG A 110 -12.64 -11.64 -5.83
N VAL A 111 -13.11 -11.79 -7.07
CA VAL A 111 -14.54 -11.70 -7.39
C VAL A 111 -15.34 -12.77 -6.63
N MET A 112 -14.87 -14.02 -6.59
CA MET A 112 -15.53 -15.10 -5.86
C MET A 112 -15.55 -14.84 -4.36
N LEU A 113 -14.42 -14.49 -3.76
CA LEU A 113 -14.32 -14.17 -2.32
C LEU A 113 -15.21 -12.99 -1.95
N GLY A 114 -15.23 -11.94 -2.78
CA GLY A 114 -16.05 -10.76 -2.54
C GLY A 114 -17.55 -11.05 -2.64
N THR A 115 -17.95 -11.83 -3.64
CA THR A 115 -19.35 -12.29 -3.78
C THR A 115 -19.79 -13.11 -2.56
N TYR A 116 -18.91 -14.00 -2.07
CA TYR A 116 -19.17 -14.77 -0.86
C TYR A 116 -19.33 -13.87 0.38
N ALA A 117 -18.39 -12.95 0.60
CA ALA A 117 -18.42 -12.03 1.73
C ALA A 117 -19.66 -11.11 1.75
N LEU A 118 -20.21 -10.80 0.57
CA LEU A 118 -21.43 -9.98 0.43
C LEU A 118 -22.73 -10.79 0.42
N SER A 119 -22.66 -12.12 0.41
CA SER A 119 -23.84 -12.98 0.36
C SER A 119 -24.63 -12.96 1.66
N SER A 120 -25.92 -13.32 1.58
CA SER A 120 -26.82 -13.41 2.72
C SER A 120 -26.25 -14.35 3.79
N GLY A 121 -26.28 -13.92 5.06
CA GLY A 121 -25.73 -14.64 6.20
C GLY A 121 -24.24 -14.38 6.48
N TYR A 122 -23.45 -13.94 5.49
CA TYR A 122 -22.02 -13.64 5.66
C TYR A 122 -21.73 -12.15 5.71
N TYR A 123 -22.60 -11.31 5.18
CA TYR A 123 -22.42 -9.86 5.14
C TYR A 123 -22.16 -9.26 6.52
N ASP A 124 -22.98 -9.58 7.51
CA ASP A 124 -22.83 -9.07 8.89
C ASP A 124 -21.62 -9.66 9.60
N ALA A 125 -21.37 -10.95 9.40
CA ALA A 125 -20.29 -11.67 10.04
C ALA A 125 -18.90 -11.24 9.54
N TYR A 126 -18.77 -10.93 8.26
CA TYR A 126 -17.47 -10.61 7.62
C TYR A 126 -17.39 -9.16 7.18
N TYR A 127 -18.18 -8.74 6.20
CA TYR A 127 -18.02 -7.41 5.58
C TYR A 127 -18.27 -6.27 6.58
N ARG A 128 -19.36 -6.33 7.32
CA ARG A 128 -19.68 -5.32 8.33
C ARG A 128 -18.65 -5.26 9.45
N LYS A 129 -18.13 -6.42 9.88
CA LYS A 129 -17.05 -6.49 10.87
C LYS A 129 -15.76 -5.88 10.34
N ALA A 130 -15.37 -6.19 9.10
CA ALA A 130 -14.20 -5.62 8.45
C ALA A 130 -14.31 -4.10 8.28
N GLN A 131 -15.48 -3.57 7.93
CA GLN A 131 -15.72 -2.12 7.87
C GLN A 131 -15.59 -1.44 9.25
N LYS A 132 -15.98 -2.10 10.34
CA LYS A 132 -15.74 -1.59 11.69
C LYS A 132 -14.24 -1.54 12.02
N VAL A 133 -13.49 -2.58 11.68
CA VAL A 133 -12.03 -2.61 11.84
C VAL A 133 -11.36 -1.51 11.02
N ARG A 134 -11.76 -1.33 9.76
CA ARG A 134 -11.32 -0.20 8.91
C ARG A 134 -11.55 1.15 9.59
N THR A 135 -12.70 1.33 10.23
CA THR A 135 -13.01 2.58 10.95
C THR A 135 -12.08 2.79 12.15
N VAL A 136 -11.72 1.73 12.88
CA VAL A 136 -10.76 1.80 14.00
C VAL A 136 -9.39 2.21 13.48
N ILE A 137 -8.89 1.53 12.44
CA ILE A 137 -7.61 1.86 11.80
C ILE A 137 -7.57 3.33 11.37
N ALA A 138 -8.61 3.80 10.67
CA ALA A 138 -8.68 5.19 10.22
C ALA A 138 -8.63 6.19 11.39
N ARG A 139 -9.33 5.90 12.50
CA ARG A 139 -9.32 6.75 13.71
C ARG A 139 -7.96 6.77 14.40
N GLU A 140 -7.23 5.66 14.42
CA GLU A 140 -5.87 5.63 14.97
C GLU A 140 -4.94 6.57 14.20
N PHE A 141 -4.98 6.56 12.87
CA PHE A 141 -4.25 7.53 12.06
C PHE A 141 -4.69 8.97 12.35
N ASP A 142 -6.00 9.24 12.39
CA ASP A 142 -6.52 10.57 12.69
C ASP A 142 -6.03 11.08 14.06
N GLU A 143 -5.92 10.21 15.07
CA GLU A 143 -5.41 10.54 16.38
C GLU A 143 -3.89 10.82 16.37
N VAL A 144 -3.12 9.96 15.70
CA VAL A 144 -1.67 10.13 15.55
C VAL A 144 -1.35 11.46 14.86
N PHE A 145 -2.09 11.82 13.81
CA PHE A 145 -1.89 13.09 13.08
C PHE A 145 -2.25 14.36 13.86
N ARG A 146 -2.80 14.26 15.08
CA ARG A 146 -2.89 15.41 15.98
C ARG A 146 -1.54 15.78 16.60
N GLY A 147 -0.67 14.79 16.74
CA GLY A 147 0.67 14.96 17.35
C GLY A 147 1.80 15.13 16.34
N VAL A 148 1.64 14.65 15.11
CA VAL A 148 2.66 14.69 14.05
C VAL A 148 2.08 15.20 12.72
N ASP A 149 2.95 15.70 11.87
CA ASP A 149 2.55 16.31 10.60
C ASP A 149 2.53 15.27 9.45
N ALA A 150 3.45 14.29 9.47
CA ALA A 150 3.49 13.15 8.56
C ALA A 150 4.10 11.92 9.26
N LEU A 151 3.97 10.75 8.64
CA LEU A 151 4.62 9.52 9.09
C LEU A 151 5.67 9.08 8.08
N VAL A 152 6.73 8.45 8.58
CA VAL A 152 7.77 7.79 7.78
C VAL A 152 7.95 6.35 8.25
N ALA A 153 8.02 5.42 7.31
CA ALA A 153 8.04 4.00 7.60
C ALA A 153 8.61 3.21 6.41
N PRO A 154 8.98 1.92 6.57
CA PRO A 154 9.28 1.06 5.43
C PRO A 154 8.04 0.85 4.55
N THR A 155 8.22 0.81 3.22
CA THR A 155 7.12 0.53 2.28
C THR A 155 6.77 -0.96 2.27
N SER A 156 7.78 -1.83 2.26
CA SER A 156 7.64 -3.29 2.29
C SER A 156 8.54 -3.87 3.36
N PRO A 157 8.15 -4.96 4.02
CA PRO A 157 8.98 -5.60 5.03
C PRO A 157 10.22 -6.31 4.45
N VAL A 158 10.26 -6.54 3.15
CA VAL A 158 11.33 -7.27 2.46
C VAL A 158 11.68 -6.59 1.13
N PRO A 159 12.91 -6.79 0.60
CA PRO A 159 13.26 -6.40 -0.75
C PRO A 159 12.48 -7.22 -1.79
N ALA A 160 12.61 -6.88 -3.07
CA ALA A 160 12.03 -7.68 -4.14
C ALA A 160 12.60 -9.11 -4.11
N PHE A 161 11.77 -10.08 -4.45
CA PHE A 161 12.09 -11.51 -4.50
C PHE A 161 11.98 -12.02 -5.94
N VAL A 162 12.55 -13.22 -6.20
CA VAL A 162 12.57 -13.83 -7.53
C VAL A 162 11.14 -14.13 -8.00
N ILE A 163 10.86 -13.93 -9.29
CA ILE A 163 9.57 -14.24 -9.90
C ILE A 163 9.26 -15.73 -9.69
N GLY A 164 8.11 -16.02 -9.09
CA GLY A 164 7.66 -17.39 -8.79
C GLY A 164 8.16 -17.98 -7.46
N GLU A 165 9.04 -17.31 -6.74
CA GLU A 165 9.53 -17.76 -5.43
C GLU A 165 8.42 -17.87 -4.38
N ARG A 166 7.46 -16.96 -4.41
CA ARG A 166 6.31 -16.95 -3.49
C ARG A 166 5.06 -17.41 -4.22
N SER A 167 4.79 -18.72 -4.18
CA SER A 167 3.58 -19.31 -4.76
C SER A 167 2.38 -19.34 -3.81
N ASP A 168 2.62 -19.28 -2.49
CA ASP A 168 1.57 -19.22 -1.48
C ASP A 168 0.96 -17.80 -1.40
N PRO A 169 -0.37 -17.66 -1.55
CA PRO A 169 -1.02 -16.36 -1.49
C PRO A 169 -0.77 -15.58 -0.20
N LEU A 170 -0.67 -16.25 0.96
CA LEU A 170 -0.45 -15.56 2.23
C LEU A 170 0.92 -14.90 2.30
N SER A 171 1.97 -15.59 1.82
CA SER A 171 3.32 -15.03 1.78
C SER A 171 3.43 -13.85 0.83
N MET A 172 2.70 -13.86 -0.29
CA MET A 172 2.58 -12.70 -1.19
C MET A 172 1.90 -11.52 -0.47
N TYR A 173 0.84 -11.80 0.26
CA TYR A 173 0.04 -10.78 0.92
C TYR A 173 0.78 -10.09 2.08
N LEU A 174 1.68 -10.79 2.76
CA LEU A 174 2.52 -10.21 3.80
C LEU A 174 3.47 -9.13 3.28
N CYS A 175 3.78 -9.11 1.99
CA CYS A 175 4.60 -8.04 1.39
C CYS A 175 3.90 -6.67 1.43
N ASP A 176 2.56 -6.64 1.47
CA ASP A 176 1.76 -5.42 1.45
C ASP A 176 1.32 -4.97 2.85
N VAL A 177 1.73 -5.69 3.91
CA VAL A 177 1.23 -5.48 5.28
C VAL A 177 1.41 -4.04 5.79
N LEU A 178 2.43 -3.33 5.31
CA LEU A 178 2.75 -1.97 5.72
C LEU A 178 2.05 -0.88 4.88
N THR A 179 1.54 -1.21 3.70
CA THR A 179 0.80 -0.26 2.83
C THR A 179 -0.72 -0.41 2.95
N ILE A 180 -1.20 -1.60 3.31
CA ILE A 180 -2.62 -1.90 3.49
C ILE A 180 -3.32 -0.95 4.49
N PRO A 181 -2.77 -0.66 5.68
CA PRO A 181 -3.42 0.24 6.64
C PRO A 181 -3.67 1.63 6.07
N VAL A 182 -2.73 2.16 5.28
CA VAL A 182 -2.80 3.47 4.62
C VAL A 182 -3.97 3.51 3.62
N ASN A 183 -4.10 2.45 2.80
CA ASN A 183 -5.22 2.29 1.86
C ASN A 183 -6.57 2.18 2.58
N LEU A 184 -6.67 1.39 3.65
CA LEU A 184 -7.88 1.26 4.45
C LEU A 184 -8.29 2.57 5.11
N ALA A 185 -7.33 3.36 5.57
CA ALA A 185 -7.56 4.67 6.17
C ALA A 185 -7.88 5.75 5.13
N GLY A 186 -7.58 5.53 3.84
CA GLY A 186 -7.80 6.50 2.76
C GLY A 186 -6.88 7.72 2.86
N LEU A 187 -5.59 7.47 3.08
CA LEU A 187 -4.56 8.48 3.27
C LEU A 187 -3.66 8.58 2.03
N PRO A 188 -3.12 9.75 1.71
CA PRO A 188 -2.08 9.88 0.71
C PRO A 188 -0.77 9.27 1.22
N GLY A 189 -0.13 8.47 0.36
CA GLY A 189 1.15 7.85 0.63
C GLY A 189 2.06 7.92 -0.60
N VAL A 190 3.35 8.09 -0.36
CA VAL A 190 4.39 8.13 -1.38
C VAL A 190 5.51 7.19 -0.95
N SER A 191 6.09 6.46 -1.89
CA SER A 191 7.30 5.66 -1.67
C SER A 191 8.46 6.22 -2.48
N VAL A 192 9.60 6.42 -1.83
CA VAL A 192 10.86 6.83 -2.45
C VAL A 192 11.98 5.85 -2.10
N PRO A 193 12.99 5.64 -2.96
CA PRO A 193 14.10 4.77 -2.61
C PRO A 193 14.94 5.36 -1.47
N CYS A 194 15.32 4.52 -0.50
CA CYS A 194 16.12 4.93 0.66
C CYS A 194 17.34 4.04 0.92
N GLY A 195 17.65 3.13 0.04
CA GLY A 195 18.79 2.24 0.13
C GLY A 195 18.70 1.11 -0.88
N TYR A 196 19.71 0.24 -0.87
CA TYR A 196 19.75 -0.95 -1.72
C TYR A 196 20.28 -2.14 -0.92
N ILE A 197 19.66 -3.30 -1.14
CA ILE A 197 20.07 -4.60 -0.60
C ILE A 197 20.31 -5.51 -1.79
N ASP A 198 21.55 -6.02 -1.96
CA ASP A 198 21.95 -6.86 -3.09
C ASP A 198 21.58 -6.28 -4.47
N GLY A 199 21.68 -4.95 -4.60
CA GLY A 199 21.30 -4.23 -5.83
C GLY A 199 19.81 -3.98 -6.03
N LEU A 200 18.95 -4.38 -5.08
CA LEU A 200 17.50 -4.16 -5.09
C LEU A 200 17.12 -2.95 -4.23
N PRO A 201 16.26 -2.05 -4.70
CA PRO A 201 15.90 -0.85 -3.97
C PRO A 201 15.03 -1.15 -2.74
N VAL A 202 15.25 -0.40 -1.67
CA VAL A 202 14.41 -0.34 -0.48
C VAL A 202 13.54 0.92 -0.53
N GLY A 203 12.25 0.79 -0.25
CA GLY A 203 11.30 1.89 -0.24
C GLY A 203 11.08 2.49 1.14
N LEU A 204 11.24 3.80 1.26
CA LEU A 204 10.74 4.60 2.37
C LEU A 204 9.34 5.10 2.04
N GLN A 205 8.37 4.81 2.89
CA GLN A 205 7.00 5.27 2.77
C GLN A 205 6.81 6.57 3.58
N VAL A 206 6.28 7.61 2.92
CA VAL A 206 5.80 8.83 3.56
C VAL A 206 4.30 8.84 3.51
N ILE A 207 3.65 9.00 4.67
CA ILE A 207 2.19 9.01 4.81
C ILE A 207 1.78 10.37 5.39
N ALA A 208 0.78 11.01 4.80
CA ALA A 208 0.29 12.31 5.28
C ALA A 208 -1.22 12.26 5.64
N PRO A 209 -1.73 13.24 6.38
CA PRO A 209 -3.16 13.34 6.65
C PRO A 209 -4.00 13.40 5.37
N ARG A 210 -5.29 13.10 5.49
CA ARG A 210 -6.23 13.15 4.35
C ARG A 210 -6.15 14.49 3.62
N MET A 211 -6.11 14.43 2.28
CA MET A 211 -6.00 15.60 1.41
C MET A 211 -4.70 16.41 1.56
N ALA A 212 -3.72 15.90 2.30
CA ALA A 212 -2.41 16.54 2.46
C ALA A 212 -1.36 15.99 1.48
N ASP A 213 -1.75 15.67 0.26
CA ASP A 213 -0.87 15.14 -0.81
C ASP A 213 0.37 16.02 -1.03
N ALA A 214 0.18 17.34 -0.96
CA ALA A 214 1.27 18.30 -1.12
C ALA A 214 2.34 18.17 -0.01
N LEU A 215 1.92 17.81 1.22
CA LEU A 215 2.84 17.56 2.33
C LEU A 215 3.60 16.24 2.13
N ALA A 216 2.91 15.17 1.73
CA ALA A 216 3.56 13.89 1.42
C ALA A 216 4.64 14.06 0.36
N LEU A 217 4.33 14.77 -0.74
CA LEU A 217 5.29 15.07 -1.81
C LEU A 217 6.43 15.98 -1.33
N ARG A 218 6.16 16.98 -0.47
CA ARG A 218 7.18 17.84 0.11
C ARG A 218 8.20 17.05 0.92
N VAL A 219 7.73 16.19 1.83
CA VAL A 219 8.59 15.34 2.67
C VAL A 219 9.42 14.40 1.80
N ALA A 220 8.80 13.71 0.83
CA ALA A 220 9.48 12.82 -0.11
C ALA A 220 10.53 13.55 -0.96
N ALA A 221 10.18 14.68 -1.58
CA ALA A 221 11.10 15.46 -2.40
C ALA A 221 12.29 16.04 -1.61
N THR A 222 12.08 16.37 -0.34
CA THR A 222 13.17 16.82 0.54
C THR A 222 14.19 15.71 0.75
N TYR A 223 13.74 14.46 0.94
CA TYR A 223 14.63 13.32 1.08
C TYR A 223 15.39 13.02 -0.23
N GLU A 224 14.69 13.01 -1.37
CA GLU A 224 15.31 12.80 -2.67
C GLU A 224 16.38 13.87 -2.98
N ALA A 225 16.14 15.14 -2.63
CA ALA A 225 17.10 16.21 -2.82
C ALA A 225 18.35 16.09 -1.92
N ALA A 226 18.25 15.40 -0.80
CA ALA A 226 19.35 15.18 0.17
C ALA A 226 20.14 13.89 -0.08
N THR A 227 19.68 13.02 -1.01
CA THR A 227 20.27 11.70 -1.26
C THR A 227 20.40 11.39 -2.75
N GLU A 228 21.25 10.41 -3.08
CA GLU A 228 21.52 9.99 -4.48
C GLU A 228 20.67 8.75 -4.90
N TRP A 229 19.86 8.19 -4.02
CA TRP A 229 19.16 6.93 -4.29
C TRP A 229 18.25 6.98 -5.51
N HIS A 230 17.57 8.10 -5.75
CA HIS A 230 16.66 8.31 -6.89
C HIS A 230 17.39 8.40 -8.24
N ALA A 231 18.70 8.66 -8.24
CA ALA A 231 19.50 8.74 -9.47
C ALA A 231 19.90 7.36 -10.01
N LEU A 232 19.90 6.33 -9.16
CA LEU A 232 20.25 4.97 -9.55
C LEU A 232 19.18 4.39 -10.49
N ARG A 233 19.64 3.64 -11.50
CA ARG A 233 18.77 2.98 -12.47
C ARG A 233 19.05 1.49 -12.49
N ALA A 234 18.00 0.68 -12.66
CA ALA A 234 18.15 -0.73 -12.90
C ALA A 234 19.03 -0.93 -14.16
N PRO A 235 20.00 -1.87 -14.13
CA PRO A 235 20.72 -2.27 -15.31
C PRO A 235 19.72 -2.94 -16.27
N LEU A 236 19.10 -2.15 -17.14
CA LEU A 236 18.28 -2.71 -18.22
C LEU A 236 19.25 -3.44 -19.12
N GLY A 237 19.22 -4.77 -19.09
CA GLY A 237 19.95 -5.60 -20.03
C GLY A 237 19.58 -5.14 -21.43
N VAL A 238 20.56 -4.63 -22.17
CA VAL A 238 20.42 -4.50 -23.62
C VAL A 238 20.19 -5.94 -24.09
N ALA A 239 18.95 -6.23 -24.52
CA ALA A 239 18.68 -7.49 -25.20
C ALA A 239 19.66 -7.57 -26.36
N ALA A 240 20.61 -8.51 -26.26
CA ALA A 240 21.57 -8.81 -27.31
C ALA A 240 20.84 -9.50 -28.47
#